data_8a5ad29b0c75ba0e187955edfed808a3
#
_entry.id   8a5ad29b0c75ba0e187955edfed808a3
#
_cell.length_a   1.000
_cell.length_b   1.000
_cell.length_c   1.000
_cell.angle_alpha   90.00
_cell.angle_beta   90.00
_cell.angle_gamma   90.00
#
_symmetry.space_group_name_H-M   'P 1'
#
loop_
_entity.id
_entity.type
_entity.pdbx_description
1 polymer ?
#
loop_
_entity_poly.entity_id
_entity_poly.type
_entity_poly.pdbx_seq_one_letter_code
_entity_poly.pdbx_strand_id
1 'polypeptide(L)'
;MTRRDPLTPEMKWQVTSRLVTSLPLMYDITFRDVGGDRYDTLEQQIWVHLAREAKALAGSASLPTRDARDLMETLRVILGVFFGPDLRTEEVAISPERAVLMIKRCPFLF
;
A
#
# COMPACT_ATOMS: atom_id res chain seq x y z
N MET A 1 -23.60 3.51 30.31
CA MET A 1 -23.08 4.72 29.66
C MET A 1 -22.06 4.33 28.61
N THR A 2 -22.42 4.43 27.35
CA THR A 2 -21.49 4.13 26.25
C THR A 2 -20.45 5.26 26.14
N ARG A 3 -19.19 4.89 26.28
CA ARG A 3 -18.10 5.84 26.00
C ARG A 3 -18.15 6.24 24.53
N ARG A 4 -18.22 7.54 24.30
CA ARG A 4 -18.08 8.06 22.95
C ARG A 4 -16.66 7.83 22.46
N ASP A 5 -16.53 7.18 21.32
CA ASP A 5 -15.23 7.05 20.66
C ASP A 5 -14.79 8.45 20.17
N PRO A 6 -13.65 8.98 20.67
CA PRO A 6 -13.19 10.33 20.26
C PRO A 6 -12.66 10.38 18.83
N LEU A 7 -12.44 9.22 18.20
CA LEU A 7 -11.87 9.14 16.87
C LEU A 7 -12.94 8.88 15.82
N THR A 8 -12.96 9.69 14.77
CA THR A 8 -13.78 9.43 13.59
C THR A 8 -13.20 8.28 12.78
N PRO A 9 -13.99 7.59 11.94
CA PRO A 9 -13.48 6.55 11.04
C PRO A 9 -12.32 7.04 10.16
N GLU A 10 -12.37 8.29 9.69
CA GLU A 10 -11.30 8.88 8.89
C GLU A 10 -10.02 9.07 9.70
N MET A 11 -10.13 9.54 10.94
CA MET A 11 -8.98 9.66 11.84
C MET A 11 -8.35 8.30 12.13
N LYS A 12 -9.17 7.28 12.36
CA LYS A 12 -8.69 5.90 12.56
C LYS A 12 -7.93 5.40 11.33
N TRP A 13 -8.47 5.63 10.14
CA TRP A 13 -7.81 5.25 8.89
C TRP A 13 -6.47 5.98 8.73
N GLN A 14 -6.45 7.26 8.99
CA GLN A 14 -5.24 8.08 8.90
C GLN A 14 -4.14 7.59 9.87
N VAL A 15 -4.49 7.35 11.12
CA VAL A 15 -3.54 6.85 12.12
C VAL A 15 -3.05 5.46 11.77
N THR A 16 -3.96 4.56 11.41
CA THR A 16 -3.62 3.18 11.05
C THR A 16 -2.72 3.13 9.81
N SER A 17 -3.02 3.92 8.79
CA SER A 17 -2.20 3.94 7.58
C SER A 17 -0.80 4.51 7.83
N ARG A 18 -0.65 5.49 8.73
CA ARG A 18 0.67 5.97 9.15
C ARG A 18 1.49 4.89 9.86
N LEU A 19 0.86 4.09 10.70
CA LEU A 19 1.52 2.95 11.31
C LEU A 19 1.94 1.91 10.26
N VAL A 20 1.05 1.59 9.34
CA VAL A 20 1.34 0.65 8.24
C VAL A 20 2.52 1.12 7.39
N THR A 21 2.67 2.42 7.18
CA THR A 21 3.80 2.98 6.42
C THR A 21 5.07 3.13 7.26
N SER A 22 4.95 3.45 8.54
CA SER A 22 6.09 3.68 9.43
C SER A 22 6.79 2.39 9.84
N LEU A 23 6.04 1.33 10.14
CA LEU A 23 6.62 0.05 10.57
C LEU A 23 7.56 -0.56 9.52
N PRO A 24 7.19 -0.67 8.23
CA PRO A 24 8.12 -1.18 7.22
C PRO A 24 9.40 -0.37 7.10
N LEU A 25 9.33 0.96 7.24
CA LEU A 25 10.53 1.82 7.22
C LEU A 25 11.45 1.53 8.40
N MET A 26 10.88 1.37 9.59
CA MET A 26 11.65 1.04 10.79
C MET A 26 12.30 -0.33 10.68
N TYR A 27 11.57 -1.33 10.19
CA TYR A 27 12.12 -2.65 9.93
C TYR A 27 13.21 -2.62 8.87
N ASP A 28 13.02 -1.84 7.80
CA ASP A 28 13.99 -1.70 6.72
C ASP A 28 15.34 -1.17 7.25
N ILE A 29 15.30 -0.11 8.05
CA ILE A 29 16.49 0.47 8.67
C ILE A 29 17.19 -0.57 9.54
N THR A 30 16.44 -1.28 10.38
CA THR A 30 16.98 -2.31 11.25
C THR A 30 17.59 -3.46 10.45
N PHE A 31 16.91 -3.94 9.41
CA PHE A 31 17.40 -5.02 8.58
C PHE A 31 18.66 -4.65 7.81
N ARG A 32 18.80 -3.41 7.38
CA ARG A 32 20.06 -2.93 6.75
C ARG A 32 21.23 -3.02 7.71
N ASP A 33 21.01 -2.61 8.96
CA ASP A 33 22.07 -2.59 9.97
C ASP A 33 22.46 -4.01 10.42
N VAL A 34 21.49 -4.91 10.57
CA VAL A 34 21.70 -6.25 11.16
C VAL A 34 21.84 -7.32 10.07
N GLY A 35 21.14 -7.18 8.95
CA GLY A 35 21.02 -8.22 7.92
C GLY A 35 22.25 -8.36 7.03
N GLY A 36 23.02 -7.29 6.83
CA GLY A 36 24.18 -7.32 5.94
C GLY A 36 23.83 -7.86 4.56
N ASP A 37 24.53 -8.93 4.15
CA ASP A 37 24.34 -9.56 2.84
C ASP A 37 22.94 -10.20 2.65
N ARG A 38 22.20 -10.41 3.72
CA ARG A 38 20.85 -10.98 3.68
C ARG A 38 19.76 -9.94 3.50
N TYR A 39 20.09 -8.67 3.49
CA TYR A 39 19.11 -7.58 3.41
C TYR A 39 18.17 -7.73 2.21
N ASP A 40 18.72 -7.95 1.02
CA ASP A 40 17.91 -8.05 -0.20
C ASP A 40 16.94 -9.24 -0.16
N THR A 41 17.38 -10.38 0.38
CA THR A 41 16.54 -11.56 0.53
C THR A 41 15.40 -11.31 1.52
N LEU A 42 15.70 -10.68 2.65
CA LEU A 42 14.68 -10.35 3.66
C LEU A 42 13.66 -9.36 3.11
N GLU A 43 14.10 -8.34 2.41
CA GLU A 43 13.23 -7.35 1.77
C GLU A 43 12.31 -8.01 0.75
N GLN A 44 12.84 -8.87 -0.11
CA GLN A 44 12.04 -9.62 -1.08
C GLN A 44 10.94 -10.45 -0.42
N GLN A 45 11.25 -11.14 0.67
CA GLN A 45 10.26 -11.93 1.40
C GLN A 45 9.12 -11.08 1.93
N ILE A 46 9.41 -9.89 2.46
CA ILE A 46 8.40 -8.95 2.96
C ILE A 46 7.49 -8.51 1.81
N TRP A 47 8.05 -8.12 0.68
CA TRP A 47 7.28 -7.68 -0.48
C TRP A 47 6.41 -8.79 -1.07
N VAL A 48 6.90 -10.03 -1.08
CA VAL A 48 6.10 -11.19 -1.53
C VAL A 48 4.89 -11.41 -0.62
N HIS A 49 5.05 -11.29 0.70
CA HIS A 49 3.93 -11.40 1.64
C HIS A 49 2.91 -10.28 1.43
N LEU A 50 3.36 -9.05 1.26
CA LEU A 50 2.46 -7.92 0.97
C LEU A 50 1.71 -8.12 -0.34
N ALA A 51 2.36 -8.64 -1.37
CA ALA A 51 1.72 -8.93 -2.65
C ALA A 51 0.62 -9.98 -2.53
N ARG A 52 0.82 -11.01 -1.70
CA ARG A 52 -0.20 -12.03 -1.41
C ARG A 52 -1.41 -11.44 -0.71
N GLU A 53 -1.18 -10.57 0.27
CA GLU A 53 -2.27 -9.87 0.97
C GLU A 53 -3.04 -8.94 0.02
N ALA A 54 -2.35 -8.22 -0.85
CA ALA A 54 -2.96 -7.37 -1.85
C ALA A 54 -3.82 -8.20 -2.83
N LYS A 55 -3.33 -9.36 -3.26
CA LYS A 55 -4.06 -10.28 -4.13
C LYS A 55 -5.32 -10.83 -3.44
N ALA A 56 -5.21 -11.20 -2.17
CA ALA A 56 -6.35 -11.67 -1.39
C ALA A 56 -7.42 -10.58 -1.23
N LEU A 57 -7.01 -9.35 -0.98
CA LEU A 57 -7.91 -8.21 -0.89
C LEU A 57 -8.62 -7.96 -2.23
N ALA A 58 -7.90 -7.97 -3.33
CA ALA A 58 -8.49 -7.80 -4.66
C ALA A 58 -9.54 -8.88 -4.96
N GLY A 59 -9.26 -10.13 -4.62
CA GLY A 59 -10.20 -11.24 -4.78
C GLY A 59 -11.43 -11.11 -3.90
N SER A 60 -11.26 -10.79 -2.62
CA SER A 60 -12.38 -10.66 -1.68
C SER A 60 -13.28 -9.46 -1.99
N ALA A 61 -12.73 -8.38 -2.52
CA ALA A 61 -13.48 -7.20 -2.94
C ALA A 61 -13.96 -7.27 -4.38
N SER A 62 -13.70 -8.37 -5.08
CA SER A 62 -14.07 -8.56 -6.49
C SER A 62 -13.54 -7.44 -7.40
N LEU A 63 -12.33 -6.98 -7.13
CA LEU A 63 -11.69 -5.93 -7.94
C LEU A 63 -11.26 -6.49 -9.30
N PRO A 64 -11.43 -5.74 -10.39
CA PRO A 64 -11.14 -6.24 -11.74
C PRO A 64 -9.64 -6.37 -12.00
N THR A 65 -9.26 -7.41 -12.76
CA THR A 65 -7.87 -7.68 -13.12
C THR A 65 -7.72 -8.19 -14.56
N ARG A 66 -8.66 -7.83 -15.45
CA ARG A 66 -8.75 -8.41 -16.80
C ARG A 66 -7.69 -7.86 -17.77
N ASP A 67 -7.32 -6.61 -17.62
CA ASP A 67 -6.35 -5.94 -18.49
C ASP A 67 -5.49 -4.95 -17.69
N ALA A 68 -4.59 -4.26 -18.37
CA ALA A 68 -3.68 -3.31 -17.73
C ALA A 68 -4.42 -2.15 -17.07
N ARG A 69 -5.52 -1.68 -17.68
CA ARG A 69 -6.33 -0.60 -17.11
C ARG A 69 -7.01 -1.02 -15.83
N ASP A 70 -7.59 -2.22 -15.81
CA ASP A 70 -8.21 -2.79 -14.61
C ASP A 70 -7.17 -2.98 -13.50
N LEU A 71 -5.98 -3.50 -13.84
CA LEU A 71 -4.89 -3.70 -12.88
C LEU A 71 -4.42 -2.38 -12.28
N MET A 72 -4.30 -1.34 -13.09
CA MET A 72 -3.93 -0.01 -12.60
C MET A 72 -4.95 0.52 -11.60
N GLU A 73 -6.23 0.42 -11.91
CA GLU A 73 -7.31 0.90 -11.05
C GLU A 73 -7.40 0.09 -9.75
N THR A 74 -7.27 -1.23 -9.86
CA THR A 74 -7.24 -2.12 -8.69
C THR A 74 -6.04 -1.81 -7.80
N LEU A 75 -4.86 -1.61 -8.40
CA LEU A 75 -3.67 -1.23 -7.66
C LEU A 75 -3.85 0.11 -6.94
N ARG A 76 -4.46 1.10 -7.59
CA ARG A 76 -4.75 2.40 -6.98
C ARG A 76 -5.62 2.24 -5.73
N VAL A 77 -6.68 1.43 -5.83
CA VAL A 77 -7.57 1.17 -4.69
C VAL A 77 -6.83 0.50 -3.54
N ILE A 78 -6.05 -0.54 -3.84
CA ILE A 78 -5.28 -1.28 -2.83
C ILE A 78 -4.26 -0.37 -2.14
N LEU A 79 -3.50 0.40 -2.92
CA LEU A 79 -2.53 1.34 -2.36
C LEU A 79 -3.20 2.42 -1.51
N GLY A 80 -4.37 2.90 -1.92
CA GLY A 80 -5.14 3.85 -1.14
C GLY A 80 -5.58 3.30 0.21
N VAL A 81 -5.98 2.03 0.26
CA VAL A 81 -6.34 1.37 1.53
C VAL A 81 -5.13 1.23 2.45
N PHE A 82 -3.98 0.76 1.93
CA PHE A 82 -2.79 0.52 2.75
C PHE A 82 -2.07 1.79 3.17
N PHE A 83 -1.96 2.76 2.29
CA PHE A 83 -1.17 3.97 2.54
C PHE A 83 -2.00 5.16 3.01
N GLY A 84 -3.32 5.05 2.92
CA GLY A 84 -4.24 6.00 3.49
C GLY A 84 -4.44 7.27 2.68
N PRO A 85 -5.06 8.29 3.30
CA PRO A 85 -5.48 9.49 2.59
C PRO A 85 -4.33 10.41 2.15
N ASP A 86 -3.12 10.19 2.66
CA ASP A 86 -1.96 11.00 2.31
C ASP A 86 -1.34 10.60 0.96
N LEU A 87 -1.69 9.42 0.43
CA LEU A 87 -1.25 8.98 -0.88
C LEU A 87 -1.98 9.78 -1.98
N ARG A 88 -1.20 10.38 -2.87
CA ARG A 88 -1.72 11.09 -4.05
C ARG A 88 -1.25 10.39 -5.30
N THR A 89 -2.18 10.02 -6.16
CA THR A 89 -1.89 9.34 -7.42
C THR A 89 -2.60 10.00 -8.59
N GLU A 90 -2.04 9.81 -9.78
CA GLU A 90 -2.65 10.20 -11.04
C GLU A 90 -2.67 8.98 -11.96
N GLU A 91 -3.83 8.70 -12.54
CA GLU A 91 -4.01 7.58 -13.44
C GLU A 91 -3.86 8.03 -14.89
N VAL A 92 -3.00 7.34 -15.64
CA VAL A 92 -2.85 7.55 -17.07
C VAL A 92 -3.08 6.21 -17.76
N ALA A 93 -4.30 5.98 -18.22
CA ALA A 93 -4.63 4.79 -18.99
C ALA A 93 -4.39 5.05 -20.46
N ILE A 94 -3.40 4.39 -21.07
CA ILE A 94 -3.03 4.55 -22.46
C ILE A 94 -3.87 3.62 -23.34
N SER A 95 -4.01 2.35 -22.91
CA SER A 95 -4.78 1.33 -23.60
C SER A 95 -5.11 0.19 -22.63
N PRO A 96 -5.96 -0.79 -23.03
CA PRO A 96 -6.18 -1.99 -22.22
C PRO A 96 -4.90 -2.79 -21.95
N GLU A 97 -3.90 -2.66 -22.81
CA GLU A 97 -2.62 -3.37 -22.68
C GLU A 97 -1.57 -2.58 -21.91
N ARG A 98 -1.78 -1.26 -21.75
CA ARG A 98 -0.79 -0.39 -21.11
C ARG A 98 -1.46 0.71 -20.29
N ALA A 99 -1.10 0.78 -19.04
CA ALA A 99 -1.55 1.82 -18.12
C ALA A 99 -0.41 2.25 -17.22
N VAL A 100 -0.47 3.49 -16.74
CA VAL A 100 0.54 4.07 -15.85
C VAL A 100 -0.17 4.67 -14.64
N LEU A 101 0.28 4.33 -13.46
CA LEU A 101 -0.11 4.97 -12.21
C LEU A 101 1.06 5.82 -11.71
N MET A 102 0.85 7.13 -11.65
CA MET A 102 1.85 8.06 -11.14
C MET A 102 1.59 8.35 -9.67
N ILE A 103 2.62 8.20 -8.85
CA ILE A 103 2.53 8.56 -7.43
C ILE A 103 3.02 10.00 -7.28
N LYS A 104 2.10 10.92 -6.96
CA LYS A 104 2.40 12.34 -6.79
C LYS A 104 2.89 12.66 -5.38
N ARG A 105 2.39 11.94 -4.40
CA ARG A 105 2.78 12.06 -3.00
C ARG A 105 2.76 10.67 -2.37
N CYS A 106 3.91 10.25 -1.88
CA CYS A 106 4.08 8.95 -1.23
C CYS A 106 4.32 9.16 0.27
N PRO A 107 3.55 8.48 1.15
CA PRO A 107 3.77 8.59 2.60
C PRO A 107 5.15 8.11 3.07
N PHE A 108 5.85 7.30 2.27
CA PHE A 108 7.21 6.85 2.56
C PHE A 108 8.28 7.92 2.25
N LEU A 109 7.94 8.94 1.49
CA LEU A 109 8.86 10.01 1.09
C LEU A 109 8.51 11.28 1.86
N PHE A 110 9.33 11.62 2.82
CA PHE A 110 9.19 12.83 3.63
C PHE A 110 10.21 13.88 3.22
#